data_aeeb22e32022465f9631284dd8b38063
#
_entry.id   aeeb22e32022465f9631284dd8b38063
#
_cell.length_a   1.000
_cell.length_b   1.000
_cell.length_c   1.000
_cell.angle_alpha   90.00
_cell.angle_beta   90.00
_cell.angle_gamma   90.00
#
_symmetry.space_group_name_H-M   'P 1'
#
loop_
_entity.id
_entity.type
_entity.pdbx_description
1 polymer ?
#
loop_
_entity_poly.entity_id
_entity_poly.type
_entity_poly.pdbx_seq_one_letter_code
_entity_poly.pdbx_strand_id
1 'polypeptide(L)'
;LQEKVKTFDIDTDHTLTLTLREPVDGNSEVRYKLYDFQLFYDDLNDLVQQQYADGIITDYDYPDPETTNWLEVLLPWVLTALLLGGLWYFMVLRGQAGGVGPDKMAKFGSARTRMLSDKDKKITFDDVAGADEEKEELQEIVEFLRDPKQFMALGARIPKGVLLVGPPGTGKTLLAKAVAGEAGVGFLSISGSDFVELYVGVGAGRVRDLFEQAKKQAPAIVFIDEIDAVGRQRGSGLGGGHDEREQTLNQLLV
;
A
#
# COMPACT_ATOMS: atom_id res chain seq x y z
N LEU A 1 -48.12 -52.42 -21.04
CA LEU A 1 -47.09 -53.07 -21.85
C LEU A 1 -47.48 -54.53 -22.07
N GLN A 2 -48.56 -54.80 -22.79
CA GLN A 2 -49.10 -56.13 -23.02
C GLN A 2 -48.24 -56.80 -24.12
N GLU A 3 -47.09 -57.44 -23.73
CA GLU A 3 -46.25 -58.34 -24.58
C GLU A 3 -45.96 -57.86 -26.04
N LYS A 4 -46.18 -56.56 -26.32
CA LYS A 4 -46.03 -55.98 -27.66
C LYS A 4 -44.64 -55.45 -27.94
N VAL A 5 -43.84 -55.22 -26.90
CA VAL A 5 -42.48 -54.66 -27.01
C VAL A 5 -41.48 -55.81 -27.17
N LYS A 6 -40.62 -55.69 -28.17
CA LYS A 6 -39.53 -56.64 -28.44
C LYS A 6 -38.22 -56.20 -27.80
N THR A 7 -37.85 -54.94 -28.02
CA THR A 7 -36.67 -54.32 -27.41
C THR A 7 -36.98 -52.90 -27.05
N PHE A 8 -36.29 -52.38 -26.02
CA PHE A 8 -36.29 -50.97 -25.75
C PHE A 8 -34.89 -50.44 -25.46
N ASP A 9 -34.65 -49.26 -25.84
CA ASP A 9 -33.41 -48.56 -25.72
C ASP A 9 -33.67 -47.13 -25.23
N ILE A 10 -32.85 -46.65 -24.30
CA ILE A 10 -32.93 -45.25 -23.80
C ILE A 10 -31.57 -44.62 -24.05
N ASP A 11 -31.57 -43.63 -24.94
CA ASP A 11 -30.39 -42.87 -25.32
C ASP A 11 -30.03 -41.84 -24.21
N THR A 12 -28.81 -41.33 -24.24
CA THR A 12 -28.28 -40.31 -23.31
C THR A 12 -29.08 -39.03 -23.29
N ASP A 13 -29.84 -38.72 -24.35
CA ASP A 13 -30.76 -37.58 -24.42
C ASP A 13 -32.13 -37.85 -23.76
N HIS A 14 -32.28 -38.99 -23.08
CA HIS A 14 -33.50 -39.52 -22.45
C HIS A 14 -34.62 -39.81 -23.47
N THR A 15 -34.25 -40.19 -24.70
CA THR A 15 -35.24 -40.62 -25.69
C THR A 15 -35.42 -42.13 -25.60
N LEU A 16 -36.63 -42.56 -25.19
CA LEU A 16 -37.01 -43.94 -25.17
C LEU A 16 -37.38 -44.38 -26.59
N THR A 17 -36.74 -45.43 -27.12
CA THR A 17 -37.06 -46.06 -28.39
C THR A 17 -37.58 -47.48 -28.13
N LEU A 18 -38.85 -47.72 -28.46
CA LEU A 18 -39.50 -49.03 -28.34
C LEU A 18 -39.58 -49.71 -29.71
N THR A 19 -39.01 -50.91 -29.84
CA THR A 19 -39.26 -51.75 -31.03
C THR A 19 -40.38 -52.69 -30.73
N LEU A 20 -41.43 -52.66 -31.56
CA LEU A 20 -42.60 -53.47 -31.38
C LEU A 20 -42.50 -54.82 -32.13
N ARG A 21 -43.09 -55.87 -31.58
CA ARG A 21 -43.18 -57.20 -32.23
C ARG A 21 -44.08 -57.21 -33.45
N GLU A 22 -45.15 -56.44 -33.38
CA GLU A 22 -46.08 -56.26 -34.52
C GLU A 22 -46.22 -54.74 -34.76
N PRO A 23 -46.15 -54.29 -36.03
CA PRO A 23 -46.29 -52.86 -36.33
C PRO A 23 -47.70 -52.36 -35.96
N VAL A 24 -47.72 -51.22 -35.28
CA VAL A 24 -48.97 -50.48 -34.98
C VAL A 24 -49.00 -49.27 -35.91
N ASP A 25 -50.11 -49.10 -36.66
CA ASP A 25 -50.27 -48.04 -37.66
C ASP A 25 -49.16 -47.98 -38.71
N GLY A 26 -48.53 -49.14 -39.03
CA GLY A 26 -47.44 -49.23 -40.00
C GLY A 26 -46.03 -48.91 -39.45
N ASN A 27 -45.93 -48.56 -38.18
CA ASN A 27 -44.67 -48.25 -37.53
C ASN A 27 -44.21 -49.40 -36.61
N SER A 28 -42.99 -49.86 -36.80
CA SER A 28 -42.36 -50.88 -35.94
C SER A 28 -41.59 -50.28 -34.78
N GLU A 29 -41.33 -48.98 -34.80
CA GLU A 29 -40.66 -48.24 -33.75
C GLU A 29 -41.48 -47.08 -33.23
N VAL A 30 -41.50 -46.88 -31.91
CA VAL A 30 -42.13 -45.77 -31.23
C VAL A 30 -41.08 -45.04 -30.40
N ARG A 31 -40.95 -43.75 -30.62
CA ARG A 31 -40.00 -42.89 -29.86
C ARG A 31 -40.74 -41.94 -28.97
N TYR A 32 -40.32 -41.86 -27.75
CA TYR A 32 -40.89 -40.97 -26.73
C TYR A 32 -39.81 -40.33 -25.89
N LYS A 33 -39.80 -39.01 -25.75
CA LYS A 33 -38.88 -38.30 -24.90
C LYS A 33 -39.34 -38.35 -23.44
N LEU A 34 -38.55 -38.97 -22.58
CA LEU A 34 -38.83 -39.03 -21.16
C LEU A 34 -38.60 -37.65 -20.53
N TYR A 35 -39.55 -37.25 -19.71
CA TYR A 35 -39.41 -35.99 -18.93
C TYR A 35 -38.39 -36.14 -17.80
N ASP A 36 -38.41 -37.31 -17.14
CA ASP A 36 -37.49 -37.65 -16.02
C ASP A 36 -37.14 -39.14 -16.14
N PHE A 37 -35.86 -39.42 -16.35
CA PHE A 37 -35.37 -40.79 -16.47
C PHE A 37 -35.42 -41.53 -15.13
N GLN A 38 -35.14 -40.82 -14.01
CA GLN A 38 -35.12 -41.45 -12.71
C GLN A 38 -36.51 -41.93 -12.30
N LEU A 39 -37.54 -41.12 -12.54
CA LEU A 39 -38.91 -41.53 -12.28
C LEU A 39 -39.34 -42.71 -13.15
N PHE A 40 -38.93 -42.70 -14.42
CA PHE A 40 -39.19 -43.86 -15.33
C PHE A 40 -38.50 -45.12 -14.81
N TYR A 41 -37.25 -45.01 -14.37
CA TYR A 41 -36.48 -46.14 -13.87
C TYR A 41 -37.10 -46.70 -12.59
N ASP A 42 -37.45 -45.87 -11.64
CA ASP A 42 -38.03 -46.26 -10.35
C ASP A 42 -39.39 -46.94 -10.53
N ASP A 43 -40.23 -46.51 -11.50
CA ASP A 43 -41.57 -47.02 -11.71
C ASP A 43 -41.59 -48.28 -12.57
N LEU A 44 -40.68 -48.46 -13.53
CA LEU A 44 -40.78 -49.48 -14.57
C LEU A 44 -39.63 -50.47 -14.63
N ASN A 45 -38.49 -50.20 -13.99
CA ASN A 45 -37.33 -51.09 -14.04
C ASN A 45 -37.66 -52.52 -13.60
N ASP A 46 -38.37 -52.68 -12.51
CA ASP A 46 -38.74 -54.00 -11.98
C ASP A 46 -39.58 -54.80 -12.96
N LEU A 47 -40.53 -54.12 -13.63
CA LEU A 47 -41.35 -54.72 -14.67
C LEU A 47 -40.54 -55.11 -15.90
N VAL A 48 -39.62 -54.29 -16.32
CA VAL A 48 -38.70 -54.53 -17.44
C VAL A 48 -37.81 -55.72 -17.16
N GLN A 49 -37.23 -55.81 -15.99
CA GLN A 49 -36.40 -56.94 -15.58
C GLN A 49 -37.18 -58.24 -15.52
N GLN A 50 -38.43 -58.20 -15.02
CA GLN A 50 -39.30 -59.36 -14.98
C GLN A 50 -39.65 -59.85 -16.39
N GLN A 51 -40.03 -58.92 -17.28
CA GLN A 51 -40.36 -59.26 -18.67
C GLN A 51 -39.15 -59.73 -19.50
N TYR A 52 -37.98 -59.25 -19.15
CA TYR A 52 -36.73 -59.76 -19.73
C TYR A 52 -36.43 -61.21 -19.27
N ALA A 53 -36.59 -61.48 -17.97
CA ALA A 53 -36.44 -62.84 -17.40
C ALA A 53 -37.43 -63.85 -17.97
N ASP A 54 -38.69 -63.38 -18.25
CA ASP A 54 -39.75 -64.16 -18.86
C ASP A 54 -39.57 -64.33 -20.40
N GLY A 55 -38.53 -63.72 -20.99
CA GLY A 55 -38.26 -63.78 -22.42
C GLY A 55 -39.20 -62.97 -23.31
N ILE A 56 -40.03 -62.10 -22.72
CA ILE A 56 -40.95 -61.22 -23.42
C ILE A 56 -40.18 -60.05 -24.06
N ILE A 57 -39.24 -59.43 -23.35
CA ILE A 57 -38.31 -58.47 -23.90
C ILE A 57 -37.02 -59.21 -24.27
N THR A 58 -36.54 -59.00 -25.47
CA THR A 58 -35.35 -59.72 -25.99
C THR A 58 -34.06 -59.02 -25.63
N ASP A 59 -34.12 -57.66 -25.53
CA ASP A 59 -32.97 -56.83 -25.19
C ASP A 59 -33.43 -55.49 -24.69
N TYR A 60 -32.66 -54.91 -23.74
CA TYR A 60 -32.89 -53.56 -23.22
C TYR A 60 -31.56 -52.87 -22.85
N ASP A 61 -31.50 -51.58 -23.08
CA ASP A 61 -30.33 -50.76 -22.76
C ASP A 61 -30.75 -49.49 -22.01
N TYR A 62 -29.96 -49.14 -21.02
CA TYR A 62 -30.07 -47.89 -20.23
C TYR A 62 -28.86 -47.04 -20.51
N PRO A 63 -28.99 -45.71 -20.49
CA PRO A 63 -27.84 -44.84 -20.66
C PRO A 63 -26.81 -45.12 -19.56
N ASP A 64 -25.54 -45.21 -19.96
CA ASP A 64 -24.43 -45.34 -19.01
C ASP A 64 -24.46 -44.16 -18.03
N PRO A 65 -24.25 -44.39 -16.73
CA PRO A 65 -24.13 -43.30 -15.79
C PRO A 65 -23.02 -42.36 -16.24
N GLU A 66 -23.36 -41.08 -16.45
CA GLU A 66 -22.40 -40.07 -16.86
C GLU A 66 -21.24 -40.08 -15.83
N THR A 67 -20.11 -40.65 -16.24
CA THR A 67 -18.87 -40.56 -15.47
C THR A 67 -18.40 -39.12 -15.57
N THR A 68 -18.84 -38.29 -14.62
CA THR A 68 -18.38 -36.91 -14.52
C THR A 68 -16.86 -36.90 -14.39
N ASN A 69 -16.17 -36.52 -15.45
CA ASN A 69 -14.72 -36.39 -15.47
C ASN A 69 -14.38 -35.25 -14.49
N TRP A 70 -14.09 -35.61 -13.26
CA TRP A 70 -13.73 -34.66 -12.19
C TRP A 70 -12.58 -33.74 -12.62
N LEU A 71 -11.74 -34.17 -13.56
CA LEU A 71 -10.70 -33.37 -14.19
C LEU A 71 -11.28 -32.19 -14.99
N GLU A 72 -12.37 -32.39 -15.72
CA GLU A 72 -13.03 -31.33 -16.52
C GLU A 72 -13.66 -30.28 -15.63
N VAL A 73 -14.17 -30.70 -14.46
CA VAL A 73 -14.75 -29.78 -13.48
C VAL A 73 -13.67 -29.01 -12.71
N LEU A 74 -12.55 -29.67 -12.35
CA LEU A 74 -11.48 -29.04 -11.57
C LEU A 74 -10.52 -28.19 -12.41
N LEU A 75 -10.31 -28.53 -13.70
CA LEU A 75 -9.36 -27.84 -14.56
C LEU A 75 -9.59 -26.32 -14.65
N PRO A 76 -10.82 -25.81 -14.87
CA PRO A 76 -11.09 -24.36 -14.89
C PRO A 76 -10.79 -23.68 -13.56
N TRP A 77 -11.06 -24.34 -12.44
CA TRP A 77 -10.77 -23.80 -11.10
C TRP A 77 -9.27 -23.71 -10.81
N VAL A 78 -8.51 -24.73 -11.21
CA VAL A 78 -7.04 -24.74 -11.10
C VAL A 78 -6.43 -23.67 -11.98
N LEU A 79 -6.88 -23.53 -13.23
CA LEU A 79 -6.43 -22.47 -14.14
C LEU A 79 -6.72 -21.07 -13.58
N THR A 80 -7.91 -20.87 -13.05
CA THR A 80 -8.31 -19.58 -12.44
C THR A 80 -7.46 -19.28 -11.22
N ALA A 81 -7.21 -20.27 -10.35
CA ALA A 81 -6.36 -20.10 -9.17
C ALA A 81 -4.90 -19.78 -9.55
N LEU A 82 -4.35 -20.42 -10.58
CA LEU A 82 -3.01 -20.14 -11.11
C LEU A 82 -2.92 -18.73 -11.70
N LEU A 83 -3.95 -18.29 -12.41
CA LEU A 83 -4.00 -16.97 -13.03
C LEU A 83 -4.09 -15.87 -11.97
N LEU A 84 -4.98 -16.04 -10.98
CA LEU A 84 -5.11 -15.09 -9.86
C LEU A 84 -3.87 -15.10 -8.96
N GLY A 85 -3.31 -16.28 -8.67
CA GLY A 85 -2.08 -16.43 -7.89
C GLY A 85 -0.87 -15.82 -8.62
N GLY A 86 -0.76 -16.04 -9.92
CA GLY A 86 0.27 -15.43 -10.76
C GLY A 86 0.14 -13.91 -10.84
N LEU A 87 -1.09 -13.41 -11.00
CA LEU A 87 -1.38 -11.97 -10.99
C LEU A 87 -1.04 -11.35 -9.62
N TRP A 88 -1.44 -12.01 -8.54
CA TRP A 88 -1.12 -11.58 -7.16
C TRP A 88 0.39 -11.59 -6.92
N TYR A 89 1.09 -12.66 -7.30
CA TYR A 89 2.55 -12.77 -7.20
C TYR A 89 3.25 -11.67 -8.02
N PHE A 90 2.79 -11.42 -9.25
CA PHE A 90 3.31 -10.36 -10.11
C PHE A 90 3.05 -8.97 -9.52
N MET A 91 1.88 -8.75 -8.91
CA MET A 91 1.52 -7.50 -8.25
C MET A 91 2.37 -7.26 -7.00
N VAL A 92 2.67 -8.31 -6.21
CA VAL A 92 3.56 -8.23 -5.05
C VAL A 92 5.00 -7.99 -5.47
N LEU A 93 5.51 -8.71 -6.49
CA LEU A 93 6.87 -8.50 -6.99
C LEU A 93 7.06 -7.10 -7.60
N ARG A 94 6.08 -6.62 -8.37
CA ARG A 94 6.11 -5.29 -8.96
C ARG A 94 5.80 -4.19 -7.93
N GLY A 95 5.04 -4.50 -6.91
CA GLY A 95 4.80 -3.61 -5.76
C GLY A 95 6.08 -3.32 -4.97
N GLN A 96 7.03 -4.25 -4.91
CA GLN A 96 8.35 -4.03 -4.32
C GLN A 96 9.28 -3.20 -5.22
N ALA A 97 9.08 -3.19 -6.54
CA ALA A 97 9.92 -2.45 -7.48
C ALA A 97 9.38 -1.06 -7.88
N GLY A 98 8.11 -0.73 -7.62
CA GLY A 98 7.51 0.52 -8.10
C GLY A 98 6.17 0.91 -7.46
N GLY A 99 5.67 0.16 -6.48
CA GLY A 99 4.37 0.37 -5.86
C GLY A 99 4.34 1.57 -4.90
N VAL A 100 3.19 2.23 -4.85
CA VAL A 100 2.81 3.17 -3.81
C VAL A 100 2.56 2.35 -2.53
N GLY A 101 3.63 1.85 -1.90
CA GLY A 101 3.56 1.18 -0.61
C GLY A 101 3.37 2.21 0.52
N PRO A 102 2.93 1.77 1.71
CA PRO A 102 2.80 2.63 2.89
C PRO A 102 4.08 3.40 3.23
N ASP A 103 5.26 2.91 2.81
CA ASP A 103 6.54 3.61 2.94
C ASP A 103 6.64 4.90 2.11
N LYS A 104 5.94 5.03 0.99
CA LYS A 104 5.91 6.30 0.25
C LYS A 104 5.00 7.33 0.90
N MET A 105 3.89 6.91 1.52
CA MET A 105 3.07 7.80 2.33
C MET A 105 3.83 8.27 3.58
N ALA A 106 4.59 7.40 4.23
CA ALA A 106 5.46 7.78 5.34
C ALA A 106 6.56 8.77 4.91
N LYS A 107 7.09 8.65 3.68
CA LYS A 107 8.09 9.59 3.13
C LYS A 107 7.53 10.96 2.72
N PHE A 108 6.22 11.10 2.52
CA PHE A 108 5.60 12.43 2.30
C PHE A 108 5.65 13.32 3.55
N GLY A 109 5.72 12.74 4.75
CA GLY A 109 5.86 13.47 6.02
C GLY A 109 7.31 13.71 6.45
N SER A 110 8.32 13.08 5.79
CA SER A 110 9.70 13.23 6.20
C SER A 110 10.28 14.59 5.79
N ALA A 111 10.96 15.26 6.71
CA ALA A 111 11.65 16.52 6.45
C ALA A 111 12.74 16.33 5.38
N ARG A 112 12.73 17.14 4.33
CA ARG A 112 13.82 17.21 3.34
C ARG A 112 14.97 18.05 3.90
N THR A 113 15.66 17.54 4.91
CA THR A 113 16.82 18.19 5.47
C THR A 113 18.02 18.07 4.52
N ARG A 114 18.68 19.18 4.28
CA ARG A 114 20.00 19.17 3.66
C ARG A 114 21.03 19.01 4.78
N MET A 115 21.61 17.83 4.86
CA MET A 115 22.79 17.58 5.71
C MET A 115 24.01 18.07 4.94
N LEU A 116 24.82 18.90 5.58
CA LEU A 116 26.20 19.10 5.10
C LEU A 116 26.93 17.78 5.31
N SER A 117 27.34 17.14 4.20
CA SER A 117 28.15 15.93 4.22
C SER A 117 29.53 16.26 4.80
N ASP A 118 30.16 15.33 5.53
CA ASP A 118 31.56 15.42 5.99
C ASP A 118 32.56 15.67 4.83
N LYS A 119 32.11 15.57 3.58
CA LYS A 119 32.91 15.84 2.38
C LYS A 119 32.89 17.30 1.93
N ASP A 120 31.94 18.10 2.44
CA ASP A 120 31.89 19.51 2.13
C ASP A 120 32.94 20.25 2.98
N LYS A 121 33.69 21.15 2.33
CA LYS A 121 34.68 21.98 3.03
C LYS A 121 34.00 22.63 4.25
N LYS A 122 34.56 22.41 5.45
CA LYS A 122 34.04 23.06 6.66
C LYS A 122 34.20 24.56 6.50
N ILE A 123 33.05 25.26 6.51
CA ILE A 123 33.00 26.71 6.51
C ILE A 123 33.28 27.18 7.93
N THR A 124 34.22 28.10 8.12
CA THR A 124 34.62 28.67 9.40
C THR A 124 34.38 30.17 9.43
N PHE A 125 34.65 30.83 10.57
CA PHE A 125 34.55 32.27 10.64
C PHE A 125 35.56 32.99 9.72
N ASP A 126 36.63 32.36 9.33
CA ASP A 126 37.59 32.91 8.36
C ASP A 126 36.99 33.03 6.94
N ASP A 127 36.00 32.19 6.62
CA ASP A 127 35.27 32.26 5.34
C ASP A 127 34.18 33.35 5.31
N VAL A 128 33.91 34.00 6.45
CA VAL A 128 32.91 35.07 6.61
C VAL A 128 33.61 36.43 6.67
N ALA A 129 33.41 37.24 5.65
CA ALA A 129 33.97 38.59 5.62
C ALA A 129 33.09 39.56 6.43
N GLY A 130 33.71 40.37 7.28
CA GLY A 130 32.99 41.33 8.17
C GLY A 130 32.21 40.64 9.27
N ALA A 131 31.17 41.29 9.78
CA ALA A 131 30.31 40.81 10.87
C ALA A 131 31.12 40.45 12.14
N ASP A 132 32.05 41.29 12.51
CA ASP A 132 33.00 41.01 13.61
C ASP A 132 32.28 40.99 14.96
N GLU A 133 31.31 41.89 15.17
CA GLU A 133 30.51 41.93 16.39
C GLU A 133 29.62 40.69 16.53
N GLU A 134 28.95 40.27 15.43
CA GLU A 134 28.11 39.07 15.41
C GLU A 134 28.92 37.79 15.59
N LYS A 135 30.15 37.76 15.07
CA LYS A 135 31.08 36.63 15.30
C LYS A 135 31.48 36.52 16.76
N GLU A 136 31.78 37.65 17.41
CA GLU A 136 32.15 37.70 18.83
C GLU A 136 30.99 37.17 19.70
N GLU A 137 29.76 37.62 19.45
CA GLU A 137 28.57 37.15 20.17
C GLU A 137 28.35 35.63 19.95
N LEU A 138 28.57 35.14 18.73
CA LEU A 138 28.38 33.71 18.40
C LEU A 138 29.54 32.83 18.90
N GLN A 139 30.68 33.42 19.26
CA GLN A 139 31.82 32.70 19.78
C GLN A 139 31.50 31.97 21.11
N GLU A 140 30.68 32.59 21.96
CA GLU A 140 30.21 31.95 23.20
C GLU A 140 29.40 30.66 22.90
N ILE A 141 28.62 30.68 21.85
CA ILE A 141 27.84 29.49 21.41
C ILE A 141 28.77 28.41 20.88
N VAL A 142 29.78 28.78 20.10
CA VAL A 142 30.80 27.86 19.62
C VAL A 142 31.53 27.17 20.77
N GLU A 143 31.97 27.94 21.76
CA GLU A 143 32.67 27.42 22.95
C GLU A 143 31.76 26.49 23.75
N PHE A 144 30.50 26.85 23.91
CA PHE A 144 29.52 25.99 24.57
C PHE A 144 29.33 24.67 23.82
N LEU A 145 29.20 24.68 22.48
CA LEU A 145 29.01 23.47 21.68
C LEU A 145 30.25 22.57 21.71
N ARG A 146 31.44 23.15 21.86
CA ARG A 146 32.72 22.43 22.01
C ARG A 146 32.86 21.74 23.38
N ASP A 147 32.55 22.47 24.46
CA ASP A 147 32.65 21.95 25.84
C ASP A 147 31.44 22.32 26.69
N PRO A 148 30.30 21.66 26.53
CA PRO A 148 29.09 21.96 27.32
C PRO A 148 29.27 21.77 28.83
N LYS A 149 30.20 20.90 29.25
CA LYS A 149 30.38 20.54 30.67
C LYS A 149 30.93 21.69 31.49
N GLN A 150 31.82 22.47 30.93
CA GLN A 150 32.44 23.63 31.60
C GLN A 150 31.37 24.68 31.92
N PHE A 151 30.49 24.96 30.98
CA PHE A 151 29.38 25.94 31.17
C PHE A 151 28.35 25.45 32.17
N MET A 152 27.99 24.16 32.12
CA MET A 152 27.03 23.55 33.06
C MET A 152 27.58 23.55 34.49
N ALA A 153 28.91 23.36 34.70
CA ALA A 153 29.51 23.38 36.01
C ALA A 153 29.44 24.79 36.65
N LEU A 154 29.44 25.86 35.85
CA LEU A 154 29.32 27.23 36.27
C LEU A 154 27.84 27.67 36.48
N GLY A 155 26.87 26.77 36.24
CA GLY A 155 25.46 27.07 36.36
C GLY A 155 24.89 27.93 35.21
N ALA A 156 25.62 28.07 34.11
CA ALA A 156 25.18 28.82 32.95
C ALA A 156 23.97 28.16 32.29
N ARG A 157 22.98 28.97 31.90
CA ARG A 157 21.84 28.52 31.11
C ARG A 157 22.18 28.67 29.63
N ILE A 158 22.16 27.59 28.93
CA ILE A 158 22.44 27.52 27.51
C ILE A 158 21.28 28.11 26.73
N PRO A 159 21.51 29.00 25.76
CA PRO A 159 20.45 29.43 24.84
C PRO A 159 20.02 28.26 23.99
N LYS A 160 18.74 27.90 24.00
CA LYS A 160 18.19 26.82 23.19
C LYS A 160 18.02 27.21 21.72
N GLY A 161 18.05 28.49 21.41
CA GLY A 161 17.92 29.01 20.06
C GLY A 161 18.45 30.43 19.95
N VAL A 162 18.90 30.78 18.76
CA VAL A 162 19.40 32.10 18.37
C VAL A 162 18.61 32.56 17.15
N LEU A 163 18.22 33.83 17.15
CA LEU A 163 17.54 34.44 16.02
C LEU A 163 18.47 35.37 15.27
N LEU A 164 18.77 35.02 14.00
CA LEU A 164 19.52 35.88 13.09
C LEU A 164 18.59 36.80 12.31
N VAL A 165 18.65 38.09 12.53
CA VAL A 165 17.79 39.11 11.92
C VAL A 165 18.61 40.03 11.00
N GLY A 166 18.08 40.32 9.82
CA GLY A 166 18.73 41.23 8.88
C GLY A 166 18.16 41.14 7.46
N PRO A 167 18.50 42.08 6.58
CA PRO A 167 18.06 42.09 5.21
C PRO A 167 18.46 40.80 4.44
N PRO A 168 17.80 40.47 3.31
CA PRO A 168 18.24 39.39 2.49
C PRO A 168 19.66 39.63 1.92
N GLY A 169 20.47 38.56 1.78
CA GLY A 169 21.81 38.65 1.21
C GLY A 169 22.92 39.04 2.20
N THR A 170 22.63 39.29 3.48
CA THR A 170 23.64 39.67 4.50
C THR A 170 24.49 38.50 4.99
N GLY A 171 24.29 37.29 4.52
CA GLY A 171 25.13 36.12 4.86
C GLY A 171 24.68 35.34 6.11
N LYS A 172 23.46 35.53 6.60
CA LYS A 172 22.93 34.81 7.79
C LYS A 172 23.12 33.30 7.75
N THR A 173 22.79 32.70 6.60
CA THR A 173 22.95 31.24 6.39
C THR A 173 24.43 30.83 6.37
N LEU A 174 25.32 31.70 5.85
CA LEU A 174 26.75 31.46 5.84
C LEU A 174 27.33 31.53 7.27
N LEU A 175 26.92 32.53 8.03
CA LEU A 175 27.32 32.70 9.43
C LEU A 175 26.89 31.52 10.31
N ALA A 176 25.65 31.02 10.14
CA ALA A 176 25.17 29.84 10.87
C ALA A 176 26.00 28.56 10.51
N LYS A 177 26.39 28.41 9.26
CA LYS A 177 27.29 27.32 8.83
C LYS A 177 28.69 27.46 9.42
N ALA A 178 29.21 28.70 9.52
CA ALA A 178 30.48 28.97 10.11
C ALA A 178 30.52 28.61 11.60
N VAL A 179 29.46 28.92 12.35
CA VAL A 179 29.32 28.52 13.77
C VAL A 179 29.39 27.00 13.90
N ALA A 180 28.69 26.24 13.05
CA ALA A 180 28.74 24.78 13.07
C ALA A 180 30.12 24.22 12.71
N GLY A 181 30.78 24.83 11.74
CA GLY A 181 32.14 24.46 11.32
C GLY A 181 33.18 24.75 12.40
N GLU A 182 33.10 25.93 13.04
CA GLU A 182 33.95 26.29 14.18
C GLU A 182 33.76 25.35 15.36
N ALA A 183 32.50 25.06 15.71
CA ALA A 183 32.19 24.14 16.81
C ALA A 183 32.48 22.67 16.46
N GLY A 184 32.64 22.32 15.18
CA GLY A 184 32.83 20.96 14.74
C GLY A 184 31.61 20.05 14.91
N VAL A 185 30.41 20.63 14.91
CA VAL A 185 29.15 19.89 15.10
C VAL A 185 28.34 19.72 13.81
N GLY A 186 27.37 18.82 13.85
CA GLY A 186 26.48 18.58 12.72
C GLY A 186 25.63 19.82 12.38
N PHE A 187 25.32 20.01 11.08
CA PHE A 187 24.49 21.11 10.60
C PHE A 187 23.34 20.58 9.75
N LEU A 188 22.11 20.79 10.22
CA LEU A 188 20.90 20.45 9.50
C LEU A 188 20.20 21.73 9.07
N SER A 189 19.89 21.87 7.79
CA SER A 189 19.23 23.07 7.24
C SER A 189 17.91 22.69 6.58
N ILE A 190 16.88 23.49 6.88
CA ILE A 190 15.53 23.40 6.31
C ILE A 190 14.98 24.80 6.06
N SER A 191 14.10 24.97 5.09
CA SER A 191 13.35 26.21 4.90
C SER A 191 12.07 26.21 5.75
N GLY A 192 11.71 27.32 6.35
CA GLY A 192 10.43 27.49 7.03
C GLY A 192 9.23 27.23 6.12
N SER A 193 9.38 27.47 4.81
CA SER A 193 8.36 27.14 3.81
C SER A 193 8.10 25.64 3.69
N ASP A 194 9.06 24.77 4.00
CA ASP A 194 8.90 23.31 3.96
C ASP A 194 7.96 22.79 5.04
N PHE A 195 7.67 23.60 6.07
CA PHE A 195 6.69 23.25 7.11
C PHE A 195 5.27 23.68 6.74
N VAL A 196 5.09 24.52 5.72
CA VAL A 196 3.78 25.01 5.29
C VAL A 196 3.18 24.07 4.29
N GLU A 197 2.24 23.25 4.74
CA GLU A 197 1.52 22.29 3.92
C GLU A 197 0.01 22.58 3.94
N LEU A 198 -0.72 21.96 3.01
CA LEU A 198 -2.17 22.06 2.92
C LEU A 198 -2.91 21.10 3.85
N TYR A 199 -2.20 20.12 4.40
CA TYR A 199 -2.79 19.06 5.23
C TYR A 199 -2.43 19.23 6.69
N VAL A 200 -3.44 19.22 7.55
CA VAL A 200 -3.29 19.38 9.01
C VAL A 200 -2.37 18.30 9.59
N GLY A 201 -1.41 18.72 10.39
CA GLY A 201 -0.49 17.85 11.12
C GLY A 201 0.77 17.43 10.37
N VAL A 202 0.88 17.65 9.05
CA VAL A 202 2.08 17.30 8.27
C VAL A 202 3.27 18.17 8.64
N GLY A 203 3.06 19.48 8.81
CA GLY A 203 4.09 20.43 9.25
C GLY A 203 4.65 20.08 10.63
N ALA A 204 3.80 19.83 11.60
CA ALA A 204 4.19 19.41 12.95
C ALA A 204 4.92 18.05 12.95
N GLY A 205 4.56 17.12 12.05
CA GLY A 205 5.28 15.87 11.81
C GLY A 205 6.71 16.11 11.34
N ARG A 206 6.89 17.00 10.35
CA ARG A 206 8.23 17.37 9.83
C ARG A 206 9.12 18.02 10.86
N VAL A 207 8.55 18.85 11.73
CA VAL A 207 9.29 19.43 12.86
C VAL A 207 9.82 18.33 13.77
N ARG A 208 8.99 17.38 14.17
CA ARG A 208 9.42 16.24 15.00
C ARG A 208 10.51 15.42 14.33
N ASP A 209 10.36 15.08 13.06
CA ASP A 209 11.35 14.35 12.30
C ASP A 209 12.70 15.08 12.23
N LEU A 210 12.68 16.40 12.04
CA LEU A 210 13.88 17.24 12.02
C LEU A 210 14.64 17.15 13.34
N PHE A 211 13.95 17.34 14.47
CA PHE A 211 14.58 17.24 15.78
C PHE A 211 14.99 15.84 16.16
N GLU A 212 14.30 14.82 15.73
CA GLU A 212 14.75 13.42 15.89
C GLU A 212 16.04 13.13 15.10
N GLN A 213 16.16 13.67 13.89
CA GLN A 213 17.40 13.57 13.11
C GLN A 213 18.55 14.33 13.79
N ALA A 214 18.28 15.53 14.31
CA ALA A 214 19.26 16.30 15.04
C ALA A 214 19.74 15.59 16.32
N LYS A 215 18.84 14.99 17.09
CA LYS A 215 19.17 14.21 18.30
C LYS A 215 20.09 13.02 17.99
N LYS A 216 19.92 12.37 16.84
CA LYS A 216 20.78 11.23 16.41
C LYS A 216 22.21 11.67 16.10
N GLN A 217 22.42 12.95 15.82
CA GLN A 217 23.72 13.54 15.48
C GLN A 217 24.21 14.55 16.53
N ALA A 218 23.60 14.55 17.72
CA ALA A 218 23.96 15.49 18.79
C ALA A 218 25.45 15.38 19.19
N PRO A 219 26.14 16.51 19.40
CA PRO A 219 25.66 17.89 19.27
C PRO A 219 25.50 18.33 17.80
N ALA A 220 24.41 19.03 17.48
CA ALA A 220 24.11 19.50 16.14
C ALA A 220 23.38 20.84 16.16
N ILE A 221 23.58 21.66 15.13
CA ILE A 221 22.83 22.88 14.88
C ILE A 221 21.71 22.59 13.89
N VAL A 222 20.48 22.97 14.26
CA VAL A 222 19.31 23.01 13.37
C VAL A 222 19.10 24.45 12.91
N PHE A 223 19.28 24.70 11.63
CA PHE A 223 19.07 26.00 11.01
C PHE A 223 17.76 26.02 10.23
N ILE A 224 16.87 26.91 10.61
CA ILE A 224 15.58 27.12 9.92
C ILE A 224 15.65 28.47 9.22
N ASP A 225 15.75 28.43 7.89
CA ASP A 225 15.74 29.63 7.05
C ASP A 225 14.30 30.10 6.82
N GLU A 226 14.09 31.39 6.62
CA GLU A 226 12.77 31.98 6.34
C GLU A 226 11.67 31.57 7.34
N ILE A 227 11.98 31.56 8.62
CA ILE A 227 11.05 31.10 9.68
C ILE A 227 9.74 31.92 9.70
N ASP A 228 9.75 33.14 9.16
CA ASP A 228 8.57 34.00 9.01
C ASP A 228 7.52 33.37 8.05
N ALA A 229 7.89 32.46 7.18
CA ALA A 229 6.96 31.74 6.32
C ALA A 229 5.93 30.93 7.14
N VAL A 230 6.34 30.38 8.29
CA VAL A 230 5.46 29.63 9.19
C VAL A 230 4.53 30.58 9.96
N GLY A 231 5.00 31.77 10.34
CA GLY A 231 4.24 32.75 11.11
C GLY A 231 3.37 33.70 10.28
N ARG A 232 3.51 33.72 8.95
CA ARG A 232 2.84 34.73 8.12
C ARG A 232 1.34 34.45 7.97
N GLN A 233 0.50 35.34 8.53
CA GLN A 233 -0.94 35.32 8.25
C GLN A 233 -1.23 35.69 6.78
N ARG A 234 -1.76 34.76 6.03
CA ARG A 234 -2.40 35.11 4.75
C ARG A 234 -3.88 35.31 5.02
N GLY A 235 -4.32 36.57 4.87
CA GLY A 235 -5.68 37.11 4.90
C GLY A 235 -6.85 36.23 5.38
N SER A 236 -7.84 36.80 5.94
CA SER A 236 -9.06 36.24 6.52
C SER A 236 -9.86 35.34 5.51
N GLY A 237 -9.32 34.20 5.12
CA GLY A 237 -10.03 33.15 4.39
C GLY A 237 -10.54 32.10 5.37
N LEU A 238 -11.84 31.88 5.38
CA LEU A 238 -12.54 30.79 6.05
C LEU A 238 -11.98 29.43 5.58
N GLY A 239 -11.01 28.84 6.31
CA GLY A 239 -10.56 27.49 5.99
C GLY A 239 -9.28 27.08 6.72
N GLY A 240 -9.26 25.89 7.23
CA GLY A 240 -8.33 25.07 8.02
C GLY A 240 -6.80 25.26 7.98
N GLY A 241 -6.28 26.23 7.26
CA GLY A 241 -4.85 26.54 7.21
C GLY A 241 -4.30 27.34 8.40
N HIS A 242 -5.16 27.85 9.28
CA HIS A 242 -4.75 28.53 10.51
C HIS A 242 -4.29 27.53 11.58
N ASP A 243 -5.08 26.49 11.79
CA ASP A 243 -4.83 25.48 12.84
C ASP A 243 -3.55 24.69 12.59
N GLU A 244 -3.19 24.46 11.33
CA GLU A 244 -1.98 23.71 10.97
C GLU A 244 -0.70 24.49 11.30
N ARG A 245 -0.67 25.78 10.94
CA ARG A 245 0.50 26.63 11.20
C ARG A 245 0.70 26.87 12.68
N GLU A 246 -0.38 27.07 13.40
CA GLU A 246 -0.34 27.20 14.85
C GLU A 246 0.17 25.94 15.54
N GLN A 247 -0.28 24.75 15.07
CA GLN A 247 0.27 23.48 15.54
C GLN A 247 1.75 23.32 15.21
N THR A 248 2.17 23.73 14.02
CA THR A 248 3.58 23.69 13.62
C THR A 248 4.44 24.61 14.44
N LEU A 249 4.00 25.87 14.68
CA LEU A 249 4.69 26.83 15.58
C LEU A 249 4.77 26.30 17.01
N ASN A 250 3.68 25.77 17.53
CA ASN A 250 3.66 25.19 18.88
C ASN A 250 4.64 24.01 18.98
N GLN A 251 4.77 23.20 17.92
CA GLN A 251 5.74 22.09 17.90
C GLN A 251 7.19 22.57 17.81
N LEU A 252 7.46 23.75 17.20
CA LEU A 252 8.80 24.36 17.17
C LEU A 252 9.20 24.95 18.53
N LEU A 253 8.22 25.40 19.34
CA LEU A 253 8.45 26.07 20.63
C LEU A 253 8.54 25.08 21.81
N VAL A 254 8.14 23.84 21.66
CA VAL A 254 8.21 22.76 22.67
C VAL A 254 9.53 22.02 22.59
#